data_bf0eb07175ec4a1734dd7bb288438b00
#
_entry.id   bf0eb07175ec4a1734dd7bb288438b00
#
_cell.length_a   1.000
_cell.length_b   1.000
_cell.length_c   1.000
_cell.angle_alpha   90.00
_cell.angle_beta   90.00
_cell.angle_gamma   90.00
#
_symmetry.space_group_name_H-M   'P 1'
#
loop_
_entity.id
_entity.type
_entity.pdbx_description
1 polymer ?
#
loop_
_entity_poly.entity_id
_entity_poly.type
_entity_poly.pdbx_seq_one_letter_code
_entity_poly.pdbx_strand_id
1 'polypeptide(L)'
;MMPVKVFLVIVLFVTGITNEMNAQQTESTDQTLDYKQESIVTISAFMAIGDLSQLQKALNSGLDAGLTINEIKEVLLQLYAYTGFPRSLNALNTFIAVLKERNRKGINDKPGKDASPLPTDKSKFQFGTEIQTKLVGQPVKGEVYQFAPAIDQFLKEHLFGDIFGRDNLDWKNREIATIAALAAMGNVEGQLRSHFGVGMYNGLTSSQLIQIVSIIQLKVGSKEGAAASQVLQKILKPDEQVKKVEDQKKERIDHALIFPQGEKITNSNFTGNAWLQLMVLPDSLNTTQVGTVTFEPGARTNWHLHPGGQILLIIDGTGYYQEKGYSKRIIKKGDVINCPANVPHWHGASKDDKLVQIAITNTSKGSVVWQEKVMDHEYNR
;
A
#
# COMPACT_ATOMS: atom_id res chain seq x y z
N MET A 1 83.36 -24.65 24.03
CA MET A 1 82.11 -24.11 24.48
C MET A 1 81.36 -23.54 23.30
N MET A 2 80.44 -24.32 22.76
CA MET A 2 79.57 -23.94 21.62
C MET A 2 78.16 -23.51 22.15
N PRO A 3 77.55 -22.43 21.67
CA PRO A 3 76.23 -22.08 22.11
C PRO A 3 75.17 -22.87 21.36
N VAL A 4 74.27 -23.39 22.17
CA VAL A 4 73.03 -24.09 21.71
C VAL A 4 72.12 -23.13 21.01
N LYS A 5 71.78 -23.38 19.70
CA LYS A 5 70.78 -22.69 19.00
C LYS A 5 69.42 -23.24 19.40
N VAL A 6 68.60 -22.40 20.05
CA VAL A 6 67.20 -22.67 20.33
C VAL A 6 66.39 -22.34 19.03
N PHE A 7 65.79 -23.37 18.45
CA PHE A 7 64.80 -23.20 17.37
C PHE A 7 63.46 -22.86 17.99
N LEU A 8 63.02 -21.64 17.77
CA LEU A 8 61.65 -21.22 18.11
C LEU A 8 60.70 -21.65 16.98
N VAL A 9 59.90 -22.68 17.27
CA VAL A 9 58.82 -23.11 16.38
C VAL A 9 57.65 -22.14 16.59
N ILE A 10 57.45 -21.25 15.63
CA ILE A 10 56.23 -20.41 15.57
C ILE A 10 55.10 -21.25 15.03
N VAL A 11 54.20 -21.70 15.90
CA VAL A 11 52.93 -22.29 15.51
C VAL A 11 51.99 -21.13 15.13
N LEU A 12 51.81 -20.92 13.84
CA LEU A 12 50.77 -20.04 13.31
C LEU A 12 49.39 -20.65 13.59
N PHE A 13 48.73 -20.18 14.65
CA PHE A 13 47.29 -20.36 14.79
C PHE A 13 46.58 -19.50 13.73
N VAL A 14 46.15 -20.12 12.64
CA VAL A 14 45.18 -19.53 11.76
C VAL A 14 43.84 -19.62 12.49
N THR A 15 43.49 -18.60 13.24
CA THR A 15 42.14 -18.38 13.69
C THR A 15 41.32 -17.98 12.44
N GLY A 16 40.58 -18.94 11.93
CA GLY A 16 39.52 -18.65 10.97
C GLY A 16 38.53 -17.68 11.59
N ILE A 17 38.60 -16.41 11.19
CA ILE A 17 37.55 -15.47 11.43
C ILE A 17 36.42 -15.91 10.45
N THR A 18 35.51 -16.74 10.94
CA THR A 18 34.21 -16.87 10.34
C THR A 18 33.53 -15.51 10.47
N ASN A 19 33.52 -14.72 9.40
CA ASN A 19 32.58 -13.64 9.25
C ASN A 19 31.19 -14.28 9.33
N GLU A 20 30.61 -14.32 10.53
CA GLU A 20 29.18 -14.32 10.66
C GLU A 20 28.71 -12.99 10.04
N MET A 21 28.44 -13.01 8.75
CA MET A 21 27.56 -12.05 8.15
C MET A 21 26.23 -12.22 8.90
N ASN A 22 26.01 -11.35 9.90
CA ASN A 22 24.67 -11.06 10.34
C ASN A 22 23.88 -10.76 9.06
N ALA A 23 23.12 -11.73 8.60
CA ALA A 23 21.99 -11.50 7.75
C ALA A 23 21.06 -10.60 8.57
N GLN A 24 21.24 -9.26 8.49
CA GLN A 24 20.16 -8.35 8.72
C GLN A 24 19.04 -8.87 7.85
N GLN A 25 18.03 -9.44 8.51
CA GLN A 25 16.76 -9.69 7.88
C GLN A 25 16.40 -8.38 7.16
N THR A 26 16.49 -8.39 5.85
CA THR A 26 15.79 -7.46 5.00
C THR A 26 14.33 -7.69 5.35
N GLU A 27 13.79 -6.86 6.27
CA GLU A 27 12.36 -6.78 6.48
C GLU A 27 11.74 -6.62 5.09
N SER A 28 10.86 -7.54 4.75
CA SER A 28 10.25 -7.60 3.45
C SER A 28 9.61 -6.24 3.17
N THR A 29 9.98 -5.63 2.05
CA THR A 29 9.42 -4.38 1.54
C THR A 29 7.90 -4.45 1.27
N ASP A 30 7.27 -5.53 1.64
CA ASP A 30 5.91 -5.95 1.30
C ASP A 30 4.94 -5.94 2.48
N GLN A 31 5.28 -5.24 3.58
CA GLN A 31 4.34 -5.06 4.69
C GLN A 31 3.18 -4.15 4.27
N THR A 32 1.97 -4.68 4.33
CA THR A 32 0.73 -3.92 4.18
C THR A 32 0.32 -3.25 5.50
N LEU A 33 -0.65 -2.34 5.44
CA LEU A 33 -1.29 -1.80 6.64
C LEU A 33 -2.06 -2.92 7.36
N ASP A 34 -2.02 -2.93 8.68
CA ASP A 34 -2.94 -3.74 9.46
C ASP A 34 -4.34 -3.10 9.55
N TYR A 35 -5.33 -3.83 10.05
CA TYR A 35 -6.73 -3.37 10.13
C TYR A 35 -6.91 -2.12 10.99
N LYS A 36 -6.09 -1.92 12.03
CA LYS A 36 -6.09 -0.69 12.83
C LYS A 36 -5.60 0.49 12.01
N GLN A 37 -4.51 0.30 11.29
CA GLN A 37 -3.90 1.33 10.43
C GLN A 37 -4.84 1.71 9.28
N GLU A 38 -5.50 0.76 8.62
CA GLU A 38 -6.54 1.04 7.62
C GLU A 38 -7.71 1.84 8.20
N SER A 39 -8.07 1.55 9.45
CA SER A 39 -9.10 2.29 10.17
C SER A 39 -8.65 3.72 10.49
N ILE A 40 -7.38 3.93 10.87
CA ILE A 40 -6.82 5.27 11.06
C ILE A 40 -6.91 6.06 9.75
N VAL A 41 -6.60 5.45 8.60
CA VAL A 41 -6.73 6.10 7.28
C VAL A 41 -8.16 6.59 7.05
N THR A 42 -9.15 5.72 7.22
CA THR A 42 -10.56 6.07 6.93
C THR A 42 -11.13 7.07 7.91
N ILE A 43 -10.85 6.95 9.21
CA ILE A 43 -11.24 7.93 10.25
C ILE A 43 -10.65 9.30 9.92
N SER A 44 -9.36 9.37 9.62
CA SER A 44 -8.66 10.62 9.31
C SER A 44 -9.18 11.28 8.04
N ALA A 45 -9.40 10.49 7.00
CA ALA A 45 -9.91 10.98 5.72
C ALA A 45 -11.32 11.58 5.86
N PHE A 46 -12.26 10.85 6.47
CA PHE A 46 -13.64 11.34 6.61
C PHE A 46 -13.76 12.51 7.57
N MET A 47 -12.95 12.56 8.63
CA MET A 47 -12.83 13.74 9.46
C MET A 47 -12.34 14.95 8.64
N ALA A 48 -11.29 14.76 7.83
CA ALA A 48 -10.66 15.82 7.06
C ALA A 48 -11.60 16.46 6.02
N ILE A 49 -12.48 15.67 5.40
CA ILE A 49 -13.48 16.19 4.45
C ILE A 49 -14.80 16.59 5.12
N GLY A 50 -15.00 16.25 6.41
CA GLY A 50 -16.21 16.56 7.16
C GLY A 50 -17.41 15.65 6.85
N ASP A 51 -17.21 14.46 6.30
CA ASP A 51 -18.27 13.47 6.08
C ASP A 51 -18.55 12.71 7.38
N LEU A 52 -19.42 13.27 8.21
CA LEU A 52 -19.75 12.71 9.53
C LEU A 52 -20.47 11.36 9.44
N SER A 53 -21.22 11.11 8.37
CA SER A 53 -21.92 9.83 8.15
C SER A 53 -20.93 8.68 7.90
N GLN A 54 -19.96 8.88 7.04
CA GLN A 54 -18.90 7.89 6.82
C GLN A 54 -17.94 7.80 7.99
N LEU A 55 -17.66 8.94 8.65
CA LEU A 55 -16.85 8.96 9.88
C LEU A 55 -17.46 8.09 10.97
N GLN A 56 -18.78 8.15 11.18
CA GLN A 56 -19.46 7.31 12.16
C GLN A 56 -19.24 5.81 11.88
N LYS A 57 -19.30 5.39 10.62
CA LYS A 57 -19.02 4.01 10.22
C LYS A 57 -17.55 3.66 10.45
N ALA A 58 -16.63 4.54 10.05
CA ALA A 58 -15.20 4.32 10.22
C ALA A 58 -14.81 4.20 11.70
N LEU A 59 -15.40 5.02 12.58
CA LEU A 59 -15.19 4.94 14.03
C LEU A 59 -15.64 3.59 14.62
N ASN A 60 -16.82 3.08 14.21
CA ASN A 60 -17.26 1.76 14.60
C ASN A 60 -16.29 0.67 14.11
N SER A 61 -15.93 0.70 12.82
CA SER A 61 -14.98 -0.27 12.25
C SER A 61 -13.61 -0.20 12.93
N GLY A 62 -13.14 0.99 13.31
CA GLY A 62 -11.88 1.17 14.02
C GLY A 62 -11.89 0.53 15.42
N LEU A 63 -12.98 0.71 16.16
CA LEU A 63 -13.16 0.04 17.46
C LEU A 63 -13.24 -1.49 17.30
N ASP A 64 -13.94 -1.97 16.26
CA ASP A 64 -14.05 -3.41 15.96
C ASP A 64 -12.70 -4.00 15.49
N ALA A 65 -11.88 -3.22 14.79
CA ALA A 65 -10.49 -3.56 14.43
C ALA A 65 -9.55 -3.56 15.65
N GLY A 66 -10.01 -3.08 16.81
CA GLY A 66 -9.28 -3.09 18.06
C GLY A 66 -8.51 -1.81 18.36
N LEU A 67 -8.80 -0.69 17.66
CA LEU A 67 -8.37 0.64 18.12
C LEU A 67 -9.00 0.93 19.48
N THR A 68 -8.24 1.53 20.36
CA THR A 68 -8.75 1.95 21.67
C THR A 68 -9.41 3.33 21.59
N ILE A 69 -10.22 3.66 22.58
CA ILE A 69 -10.86 4.97 22.67
C ILE A 69 -9.80 6.10 22.66
N ASN A 70 -8.70 5.90 23.38
CA ASN A 70 -7.66 6.93 23.49
C ASN A 70 -6.84 7.06 22.19
N GLU A 71 -6.57 5.97 21.44
CA GLU A 71 -5.93 6.04 20.12
C GLU A 71 -6.81 6.85 19.14
N ILE A 72 -8.11 6.56 19.09
CA ILE A 72 -9.05 7.32 18.22
C ILE A 72 -9.13 8.78 18.65
N LYS A 73 -9.28 9.05 19.94
CA LYS A 73 -9.27 10.45 20.44
C LYS A 73 -8.00 11.19 20.02
N GLU A 74 -6.86 10.52 20.09
CA GLU A 74 -5.57 11.12 19.73
C GLU A 74 -5.48 11.45 18.24
N VAL A 75 -5.98 10.57 17.37
CA VAL A 75 -6.11 10.85 15.92
C VAL A 75 -6.98 12.09 15.69
N LEU A 76 -8.19 12.12 16.27
CA LEU A 76 -9.12 13.23 16.08
C LEU A 76 -8.60 14.54 16.67
N LEU A 77 -7.86 14.47 17.79
CA LEU A 77 -7.22 15.62 18.42
C LEU A 77 -6.08 16.13 17.54
N GLN A 78 -5.15 15.27 17.09
CA GLN A 78 -4.03 15.68 16.27
C GLN A 78 -4.47 16.43 15.01
N LEU A 79 -5.50 15.91 14.36
CA LEU A 79 -5.94 16.39 13.06
C LEU A 79 -6.56 17.79 13.08
N TYR A 80 -6.91 18.35 14.27
CA TYR A 80 -7.37 19.73 14.30
C TYR A 80 -6.30 20.72 13.79
N ALA A 81 -5.01 20.39 13.98
CA ALA A 81 -3.91 21.21 13.50
C ALA A 81 -3.82 21.27 11.95
N TYR A 82 -4.43 20.33 11.26
CA TYR A 82 -4.44 20.24 9.80
C TYR A 82 -5.80 20.62 9.20
N THR A 83 -6.89 20.38 9.90
CA THR A 83 -8.25 20.50 9.38
C THR A 83 -9.10 21.56 10.12
N GLY A 84 -8.55 22.16 11.16
CA GLY A 84 -9.19 23.18 11.99
C GLY A 84 -10.09 22.61 13.09
N PHE A 85 -10.33 23.42 14.14
CA PHE A 85 -11.18 23.07 15.26
C PHE A 85 -12.59 22.61 14.89
N PRO A 86 -13.29 23.24 13.92
CA PRO A 86 -14.67 22.86 13.62
C PRO A 86 -14.80 21.39 13.24
N ARG A 87 -13.92 20.87 12.37
CA ARG A 87 -13.94 19.46 11.94
C ARG A 87 -13.59 18.52 13.09
N SER A 88 -12.58 18.86 13.90
CA SER A 88 -12.19 18.07 15.05
C SER A 88 -13.31 17.98 16.10
N LEU A 89 -13.94 19.10 16.45
CA LEU A 89 -15.04 19.11 17.42
C LEU A 89 -16.25 18.31 16.92
N ASN A 90 -16.60 18.44 15.64
CA ASN A 90 -17.66 17.62 15.04
C ASN A 90 -17.31 16.12 15.08
N ALA A 91 -16.07 15.76 14.77
CA ALA A 91 -15.61 14.37 14.81
C ALA A 91 -15.62 13.82 16.25
N LEU A 92 -15.16 14.57 17.23
CA LEU A 92 -15.20 14.19 18.65
C LEU A 92 -16.66 14.00 19.15
N ASN A 93 -17.57 14.89 18.76
CA ASN A 93 -19.00 14.74 19.07
C ASN A 93 -19.60 13.48 18.43
N THR A 94 -19.26 13.19 17.17
CA THR A 94 -19.65 11.96 16.50
C THR A 94 -19.11 10.74 17.22
N PHE A 95 -17.86 10.77 17.68
CA PHE A 95 -17.24 9.69 18.42
C PHE A 95 -17.92 9.45 19.77
N ILE A 96 -18.28 10.51 20.51
CA ILE A 96 -19.08 10.42 21.74
C ILE A 96 -20.41 9.72 21.47
N ALA A 97 -21.09 10.05 20.38
CA ALA A 97 -22.36 9.40 20.02
C ALA A 97 -22.17 7.90 19.70
N VAL A 98 -21.11 7.56 18.97
CA VAL A 98 -20.75 6.15 18.69
C VAL A 98 -20.53 5.36 19.98
N LEU A 99 -19.72 5.88 20.91
CA LEU A 99 -19.42 5.19 22.17
C LEU A 99 -20.68 5.01 23.02
N LYS A 100 -21.56 6.03 23.10
CA LYS A 100 -22.85 5.93 23.80
C LYS A 100 -23.75 4.85 23.19
N GLU A 101 -23.80 4.74 21.87
CA GLU A 101 -24.60 3.72 21.19
C GLU A 101 -24.05 2.32 21.40
N ARG A 102 -22.73 2.14 21.29
CA ARG A 102 -22.06 0.86 21.54
C ARG A 102 -22.26 0.41 22.98
N ASN A 103 -22.10 1.30 23.95
CA ASN A 103 -22.35 1.01 25.35
C ASN A 103 -23.83 0.58 25.60
N ARG A 104 -24.81 1.25 24.98
CA ARG A 104 -26.23 0.84 25.05
C ARG A 104 -26.48 -0.55 24.47
N LYS A 105 -25.66 -1.00 23.53
CA LYS A 105 -25.69 -2.37 22.98
C LYS A 105 -24.88 -3.38 23.80
N GLY A 106 -24.36 -2.99 24.96
CA GLY A 106 -23.54 -3.83 25.83
C GLY A 106 -22.11 -4.05 25.36
N ILE A 107 -21.64 -3.28 24.40
CA ILE A 107 -20.26 -3.34 23.89
C ILE A 107 -19.38 -2.45 24.75
N ASN A 108 -18.35 -3.05 25.37
CA ASN A 108 -17.38 -2.36 26.22
C ASN A 108 -16.07 -2.17 25.45
N ASP A 109 -15.89 -0.99 24.88
CA ASP A 109 -14.69 -0.62 24.16
C ASP A 109 -13.52 -0.35 25.11
N LYS A 110 -12.29 -0.76 24.71
CA LYS A 110 -11.09 -0.60 25.54
C LYS A 110 -10.70 0.88 25.64
N PRO A 111 -10.47 1.43 26.85
CA PRO A 111 -10.06 2.83 27.00
C PRO A 111 -8.73 3.14 26.31
N GLY A 112 -7.75 2.23 26.43
CA GLY A 112 -6.40 2.45 25.94
C GLY A 112 -5.52 3.23 26.92
N LYS A 113 -4.26 3.47 26.56
CA LYS A 113 -3.29 4.19 27.34
C LYS A 113 -3.58 5.69 27.31
N ASP A 114 -3.52 6.36 28.46
CA ASP A 114 -3.48 7.80 28.51
C ASP A 114 -2.07 8.31 28.15
N ALA A 115 -1.99 9.51 27.63
CA ALA A 115 -0.70 10.12 27.35
C ALA A 115 0.03 10.41 28.67
N SER A 116 1.34 10.16 28.69
CA SER A 116 2.20 10.55 29.79
C SER A 116 2.27 12.09 29.93
N PRO A 117 2.51 12.63 31.13
CA PRO A 117 2.76 14.05 31.30
C PRO A 117 3.93 14.51 30.42
N LEU A 118 3.81 15.67 29.81
CA LEU A 118 4.90 16.25 29.05
C LEU A 118 6.02 16.75 29.98
N PRO A 119 7.29 16.77 29.51
CA PRO A 119 8.41 17.28 30.30
C PRO A 119 8.18 18.72 30.75
N THR A 120 8.58 19.03 31.99
CA THR A 120 8.50 20.37 32.61
C THR A 120 9.85 21.03 32.83
N ASP A 121 10.93 20.30 32.55
CA ASP A 121 12.32 20.74 32.69
C ASP A 121 12.84 21.58 31.51
N LYS A 122 12.04 21.69 30.46
CA LYS A 122 12.34 22.42 29.23
C LYS A 122 11.21 23.37 28.84
N SER A 123 11.54 24.43 28.10
CA SER A 123 10.47 25.22 27.46
C SER A 123 9.74 24.39 26.39
N LYS A 124 8.46 24.70 26.15
CA LYS A 124 7.69 24.03 25.07
C LYS A 124 8.38 24.15 23.72
N PHE A 125 8.97 25.31 23.44
CA PHE A 125 9.71 25.55 22.21
C PHE A 125 10.91 24.63 22.06
N GLN A 126 11.69 24.46 23.12
CA GLN A 126 12.83 23.53 23.10
C GLN A 126 12.39 22.10 22.92
N PHE A 127 11.42 21.64 23.71
CA PHE A 127 10.87 20.29 23.61
C PHE A 127 10.28 20.02 22.23
N GLY A 128 9.43 20.90 21.71
CA GLY A 128 8.86 20.76 20.40
C GLY A 128 9.89 20.80 19.26
N THR A 129 10.96 21.57 19.39
CA THR A 129 12.07 21.57 18.43
C THR A 129 12.79 20.21 18.42
N GLU A 130 13.01 19.60 19.59
CA GLU A 130 13.58 18.26 19.70
C GLU A 130 12.67 17.20 19.06
N ILE A 131 11.37 17.25 19.34
CA ILE A 131 10.38 16.33 18.74
C ILE A 131 10.34 16.51 17.23
N GLN A 132 10.24 17.72 16.72
CA GLN A 132 10.26 18.01 15.30
C GLN A 132 11.53 17.44 14.62
N THR A 133 12.69 17.71 15.20
CA THR A 133 13.97 17.27 14.66
C THR A 133 14.06 15.74 14.61
N LYS A 134 13.61 15.06 15.66
CA LYS A 134 13.60 13.59 15.72
C LYS A 134 12.62 12.98 14.72
N LEU A 135 11.41 13.55 14.60
CA LEU A 135 10.38 13.09 13.70
C LEU A 135 10.81 13.23 12.24
N VAL A 136 11.41 14.37 11.89
CA VAL A 136 11.82 14.70 10.51
C VAL A 136 13.22 14.15 10.17
N GLY A 137 14.03 13.80 11.19
CA GLY A 137 15.41 13.32 11.03
C GLY A 137 16.45 14.43 10.89
N GLN A 138 16.02 15.69 10.83
CA GLN A 138 16.91 16.86 10.72
C GLN A 138 16.21 18.14 11.20
N PRO A 139 16.96 19.19 11.57
CA PRO A 139 16.38 20.49 11.92
C PRO A 139 15.61 21.09 10.73
N VAL A 140 14.38 21.52 10.99
CA VAL A 140 13.52 22.13 9.96
C VAL A 140 13.80 23.62 9.91
N LYS A 141 14.08 24.12 8.69
CA LYS A 141 14.31 25.53 8.38
C LYS A 141 13.58 25.89 7.08
N GLY A 142 13.26 27.17 6.90
CA GLY A 142 12.62 27.63 5.66
C GLY A 142 12.31 29.12 5.69
N GLU A 143 12.15 29.70 4.51
CA GLU A 143 11.86 31.15 4.36
C GLU A 143 10.55 31.55 5.02
N VAL A 144 9.55 30.67 5.00
CA VAL A 144 8.24 30.93 5.64
C VAL A 144 8.37 31.17 7.14
N TYR A 145 9.30 30.50 7.81
CA TYR A 145 9.53 30.66 9.24
C TYR A 145 10.29 31.95 9.57
N GLN A 146 11.11 32.45 8.64
CA GLN A 146 11.76 33.76 8.74
C GLN A 146 10.77 34.88 8.45
N PHE A 147 9.89 34.69 7.49
CA PHE A 147 8.86 35.65 7.12
C PHE A 147 7.77 35.79 8.20
N ALA A 148 7.35 34.70 8.79
CA ALA A 148 6.32 34.62 9.81
C ALA A 148 6.80 33.83 11.04
N PRO A 149 7.67 34.40 11.91
CA PRO A 149 8.25 33.67 13.05
C PRO A 149 7.24 33.07 14.03
N ALA A 150 6.06 33.68 14.15
CA ALA A 150 5.00 33.17 15.00
C ALA A 150 4.51 31.77 14.54
N ILE A 151 4.53 31.48 13.23
CA ILE A 151 4.12 30.16 12.74
C ILE A 151 5.14 29.08 13.13
N ASP A 152 6.43 29.41 13.14
CA ASP A 152 7.48 28.51 13.63
C ASP A 152 7.29 28.20 15.12
N GLN A 153 6.99 29.22 15.92
CA GLN A 153 6.70 29.07 17.34
C GLN A 153 5.46 28.17 17.56
N PHE A 154 4.36 28.42 16.87
CA PHE A 154 3.14 27.60 17.00
C PHE A 154 3.36 26.15 16.58
N LEU A 155 4.11 25.92 15.50
CA LEU A 155 4.45 24.57 15.07
C LEU A 155 5.28 23.88 16.15
N LYS A 156 6.35 24.48 16.63
CA LYS A 156 7.26 23.86 17.61
C LYS A 156 6.58 23.67 18.96
N GLU A 157 6.00 24.73 19.53
CA GLU A 157 5.42 24.63 20.87
C GLU A 157 4.15 23.78 20.88
N HIS A 158 3.27 23.97 19.91
CA HIS A 158 1.95 23.39 19.95
C HIS A 158 1.85 22.08 19.14
N LEU A 159 2.16 22.11 17.81
CA LEU A 159 2.04 20.89 17.03
C LEU A 159 3.03 19.81 17.49
N PHE A 160 4.32 20.15 17.58
CA PHE A 160 5.32 19.18 17.95
C PHE A 160 5.43 18.97 19.46
N GLY A 161 5.34 20.02 20.26
CA GLY A 161 5.42 19.94 21.71
C GLY A 161 4.16 19.33 22.33
N ASP A 162 3.02 19.98 22.16
CA ASP A 162 1.79 19.56 22.86
C ASP A 162 1.10 18.34 22.21
N ILE A 163 1.29 18.06 20.90
CA ILE A 163 0.59 16.99 20.19
C ILE A 163 1.53 15.83 19.87
N PHE A 164 2.55 16.02 19.03
CA PHE A 164 3.47 14.95 18.65
C PHE A 164 4.37 14.47 19.79
N GLY A 165 4.52 15.26 20.84
CA GLY A 165 5.21 14.87 22.07
C GLY A 165 4.45 13.87 22.94
N ARG A 166 3.15 13.62 22.67
CA ARG A 166 2.31 12.68 23.42
C ARG A 166 2.59 11.26 22.96
N ASP A 167 2.71 10.31 23.92
CA ASP A 167 3.20 8.94 23.71
C ASP A 167 2.10 7.87 23.63
N ASN A 168 0.83 8.26 23.57
CA ASN A 168 -0.31 7.34 23.48
C ASN A 168 -0.71 6.98 22.04
N LEU A 169 -0.04 7.53 21.04
CA LEU A 169 -0.07 7.13 19.64
C LEU A 169 1.35 7.27 19.08
N ASP A 170 1.89 6.23 18.46
CA ASP A 170 3.25 6.28 17.91
C ASP A 170 3.34 7.15 16.65
N TRP A 171 4.54 7.57 16.29
CA TRP A 171 4.76 8.49 15.18
C TRP A 171 4.38 7.91 13.82
N LYS A 172 4.54 6.61 13.63
CA LYS A 172 4.13 5.94 12.39
C LYS A 172 2.62 6.07 12.17
N ASN A 173 1.81 5.79 13.21
CA ASN A 173 0.36 5.93 13.16
C ASN A 173 -0.09 7.40 13.08
N ARG A 174 0.67 8.33 13.69
CA ARG A 174 0.44 9.78 13.52
C ARG A 174 0.66 10.23 12.08
N GLU A 175 1.69 9.73 11.42
CA GLU A 175 1.94 10.03 10.01
C GLU A 175 0.89 9.39 9.10
N ILE A 176 0.41 8.18 9.37
CA ILE A 176 -0.74 7.59 8.64
C ILE A 176 -1.96 8.52 8.73
N ALA A 177 -2.28 9.02 9.92
CA ALA A 177 -3.41 9.93 10.12
C ALA A 177 -3.23 11.25 9.36
N THR A 178 -2.04 11.85 9.44
CA THR A 178 -1.74 13.12 8.77
C THR A 178 -1.76 12.95 7.24
N ILE A 179 -1.09 11.94 6.72
CA ILE A 179 -1.05 11.64 5.27
C ILE A 179 -2.46 11.41 4.74
N ALA A 180 -3.28 10.61 5.42
CA ALA A 180 -4.65 10.34 5.01
C ALA A 180 -5.52 11.59 5.00
N ALA A 181 -5.41 12.45 6.01
CA ALA A 181 -6.13 13.70 6.07
C ALA A 181 -5.73 14.67 4.95
N LEU A 182 -4.43 14.86 4.71
CA LEU A 182 -3.91 15.73 3.66
C LEU A 182 -4.29 15.21 2.27
N ALA A 183 -4.20 13.90 2.03
CA ALA A 183 -4.58 13.28 0.78
C ALA A 183 -6.08 13.44 0.49
N ALA A 184 -6.94 13.26 1.51
CA ALA A 184 -8.38 13.40 1.38
C ALA A 184 -8.82 14.87 1.18
N MET A 185 -8.14 15.81 1.82
CA MET A 185 -8.45 17.24 1.76
C MET A 185 -8.08 17.86 0.41
N GLY A 186 -6.97 17.42 -0.19
CA GLY A 186 -6.43 17.96 -1.43
C GLY A 186 -5.89 19.39 -1.31
N ASN A 187 -5.31 19.92 -2.39
CA ASN A 187 -4.75 21.28 -2.51
C ASN A 187 -3.67 21.63 -1.47
N VAL A 188 -2.97 20.64 -0.96
CA VAL A 188 -1.87 20.73 0.02
C VAL A 188 -0.72 19.80 -0.35
N GLU A 189 -0.39 19.72 -1.64
CA GLU A 189 0.56 18.75 -2.21
C GLU A 189 1.97 18.90 -1.60
N GLY A 190 2.38 20.12 -1.27
CA GLY A 190 3.67 20.39 -0.62
C GLY A 190 3.76 19.73 0.75
N GLN A 191 2.72 19.88 1.58
CA GLN A 191 2.63 19.25 2.89
C GLN A 191 2.50 17.73 2.77
N LEU A 192 1.64 17.24 1.87
CA LEU A 192 1.49 15.81 1.62
C LEU A 192 2.82 15.17 1.21
N ARG A 193 3.57 15.82 0.32
CA ARG A 193 4.91 15.37 -0.08
C ARG A 193 5.86 15.27 1.11
N SER A 194 5.87 16.29 1.97
CA SER A 194 6.71 16.30 3.17
C SER A 194 6.34 15.16 4.11
N HIS A 195 5.05 14.95 4.38
CA HIS A 195 4.58 13.90 5.27
C HIS A 195 4.76 12.48 4.70
N PHE A 196 4.72 12.26 3.39
CA PHE A 196 5.17 10.99 2.82
C PHE A 196 6.64 10.70 3.16
N GLY A 197 7.53 11.70 3.04
CA GLY A 197 8.94 11.55 3.40
C GLY A 197 9.14 11.29 4.90
N VAL A 198 8.45 12.04 5.75
CA VAL A 198 8.48 11.86 7.22
C VAL A 198 7.92 10.49 7.61
N GLY A 199 6.83 10.05 6.97
CA GLY A 199 6.25 8.72 7.18
C GLY A 199 7.24 7.60 6.84
N MET A 200 7.93 7.69 5.71
CA MET A 200 8.98 6.74 5.34
C MET A 200 10.13 6.75 6.36
N TYR A 201 10.58 7.91 6.79
CA TYR A 201 11.61 8.03 7.83
C TYR A 201 11.18 7.37 9.15
N ASN A 202 9.89 7.40 9.49
CA ASN A 202 9.32 6.77 10.68
C ASN A 202 8.81 5.34 10.44
N GLY A 203 9.25 4.68 9.37
CA GLY A 203 9.07 3.25 9.13
C GLY A 203 7.79 2.88 8.34
N LEU A 204 7.18 3.83 7.61
CA LEU A 204 6.19 3.47 6.59
C LEU A 204 6.90 2.95 5.35
N THR A 205 6.46 1.79 4.85
CA THR A 205 6.96 1.24 3.60
C THR A 205 6.29 1.88 2.39
N SER A 206 6.92 1.77 1.22
CA SER A 206 6.30 2.20 -0.04
C SER A 206 4.95 1.52 -0.28
N SER A 207 4.84 0.23 0.03
CA SER A 207 3.60 -0.54 -0.08
C SER A 207 2.50 0.02 0.82
N GLN A 208 2.83 0.38 2.07
CA GLN A 208 1.87 1.00 3.00
C GLN A 208 1.41 2.38 2.51
N LEU A 209 2.31 3.21 1.96
CA LEU A 209 1.94 4.50 1.39
C LEU A 209 1.03 4.36 0.15
N ILE A 210 1.33 3.41 -0.73
CA ILE A 210 0.47 3.07 -1.88
C ILE A 210 -0.91 2.62 -1.39
N GLN A 211 -0.98 1.82 -0.33
CA GLN A 211 -2.24 1.34 0.23
C GLN A 211 -3.06 2.50 0.85
N ILE A 212 -2.42 3.44 1.57
CA ILE A 212 -3.11 4.67 2.06
C ILE A 212 -3.77 5.39 0.88
N VAL A 213 -3.00 5.66 -0.19
CA VAL A 213 -3.51 6.36 -1.38
C VAL A 213 -4.65 5.58 -2.04
N SER A 214 -4.54 4.25 -2.13
CA SER A 214 -5.59 3.38 -2.67
C SER A 214 -6.88 3.44 -1.85
N ILE A 215 -6.78 3.46 -0.51
CA ILE A 215 -7.94 3.62 0.38
C ILE A 215 -8.61 4.98 0.15
N ILE A 216 -7.83 6.07 0.01
CA ILE A 216 -8.37 7.40 -0.31
C ILE A 216 -9.12 7.36 -1.66
N GLN A 217 -8.52 6.76 -2.68
CA GLN A 217 -9.15 6.65 -4.00
C GLN A 217 -10.47 5.89 -3.97
N LEU A 218 -10.54 4.81 -3.20
CA LEU A 218 -11.72 3.94 -3.12
C LEU A 218 -12.82 4.48 -2.19
N LYS A 219 -12.44 5.15 -1.10
CA LYS A 219 -13.38 5.54 -0.04
C LYS A 219 -13.78 7.01 -0.05
N VAL A 220 -12.89 7.90 -0.52
CA VAL A 220 -13.12 9.35 -0.56
C VAL A 220 -13.47 9.80 -1.97
N GLY A 221 -12.57 9.57 -2.93
CA GLY A 221 -12.81 9.92 -4.31
C GLY A 221 -11.62 9.65 -5.23
N SER A 222 -11.94 9.35 -6.49
CA SER A 222 -10.91 9.05 -7.50
C SER A 222 -10.00 10.25 -7.79
N LYS A 223 -10.51 11.48 -7.68
CA LYS A 223 -9.75 12.72 -7.89
C LYS A 223 -8.70 12.90 -6.81
N GLU A 224 -9.08 12.78 -5.54
CA GLU A 224 -8.21 12.92 -4.37
C GLU A 224 -7.14 11.83 -4.36
N GLY A 225 -7.53 10.58 -4.63
CA GLY A 225 -6.59 9.46 -4.74
C GLY A 225 -5.61 9.62 -5.89
N ALA A 226 -6.06 10.07 -7.06
CA ALA A 226 -5.17 10.33 -8.20
C ALA A 226 -4.17 11.45 -7.91
N ALA A 227 -4.61 12.56 -7.28
CA ALA A 227 -3.73 13.65 -6.89
C ALA A 227 -2.67 13.19 -5.88
N ALA A 228 -3.07 12.45 -4.84
CA ALA A 228 -2.15 11.88 -3.86
C ALA A 228 -1.16 10.88 -4.49
N SER A 229 -1.63 10.05 -5.44
CA SER A 229 -0.78 9.12 -6.19
C SER A 229 0.31 9.84 -6.98
N GLN A 230 -0.03 10.95 -7.66
CA GLN A 230 0.96 11.75 -8.39
C GLN A 230 2.05 12.33 -7.47
N VAL A 231 1.67 12.79 -6.27
CA VAL A 231 2.64 13.27 -5.28
C VAL A 231 3.54 12.14 -4.79
N LEU A 232 2.97 10.98 -4.49
CA LEU A 232 3.72 9.82 -4.00
C LEU A 232 4.69 9.29 -5.06
N GLN A 233 4.28 9.20 -6.32
CA GLN A 233 5.14 8.73 -7.42
C GLN A 233 6.41 9.58 -7.58
N LYS A 234 6.32 10.90 -7.37
CA LYS A 234 7.49 11.81 -7.42
C LYS A 234 8.50 11.54 -6.30
N ILE A 235 8.09 10.90 -5.21
CA ILE A 235 8.97 10.53 -4.09
C ILE A 235 9.57 9.14 -4.31
N LEU A 236 8.75 8.18 -4.75
CA LEU A 236 9.18 6.80 -4.95
C LEU A 236 10.07 6.61 -6.18
N LYS A 237 10.05 7.57 -7.12
CA LYS A 237 10.92 7.63 -8.28
C LYS A 237 11.71 8.94 -8.24
N PRO A 238 12.80 9.03 -7.44
CA PRO A 238 13.67 10.20 -7.52
C PRO A 238 14.27 10.26 -8.93
N ASP A 239 14.25 11.45 -9.53
CA ASP A 239 14.70 11.75 -10.88
C ASP A 239 16.15 11.27 -11.15
N GLU A 240 16.33 10.05 -11.61
CA GLU A 240 17.57 9.66 -12.32
C GLU A 240 17.51 9.93 -13.83
N GLN A 241 16.48 10.55 -14.36
CA GLN A 241 16.31 10.63 -15.81
C GLN A 241 15.72 11.93 -16.39
N VAL A 242 15.96 13.09 -15.81
CA VAL A 242 15.61 14.33 -16.53
C VAL A 242 16.56 14.66 -17.70
N LYS A 243 17.72 13.98 -17.82
CA LYS A 243 18.69 14.27 -18.89
C LYS A 243 18.75 13.26 -20.05
N LYS A 244 17.94 12.21 -20.05
CA LYS A 244 17.92 11.23 -21.16
C LYS A 244 16.58 11.05 -21.86
N VAL A 245 15.54 11.77 -21.47
CA VAL A 245 14.16 11.54 -21.95
C VAL A 245 13.73 12.52 -23.05
N GLU A 246 14.45 13.62 -23.31
CA GLU A 246 14.09 14.50 -24.42
C GLU A 246 14.48 13.95 -25.80
N ASP A 247 15.46 13.04 -25.89
CA ASP A 247 15.89 12.48 -27.17
C ASP A 247 15.28 11.13 -27.55
N GLN A 248 14.52 10.47 -26.65
CA GLN A 248 13.89 9.17 -26.92
C GLN A 248 12.35 9.16 -26.84
N LYS A 249 11.72 10.32 -26.77
CA LYS A 249 10.26 10.44 -26.70
C LYS A 249 9.54 10.22 -28.04
N LYS A 250 10.22 9.67 -29.04
CA LYS A 250 9.64 9.35 -30.36
C LYS A 250 9.50 7.86 -30.65
N GLU A 251 10.06 6.96 -29.83
CA GLU A 251 9.90 5.52 -30.04
C GLU A 251 9.88 4.79 -28.69
N ARG A 252 8.75 4.29 -28.32
CA ARG A 252 8.31 3.34 -27.31
C ARG A 252 7.34 3.97 -26.31
N ILE A 253 6.08 3.86 -26.63
CA ILE A 253 5.05 3.65 -25.61
C ILE A 253 5.33 2.26 -25.05
N ASP A 254 6.21 2.18 -24.05
CA ASP A 254 6.43 0.95 -23.32
C ASP A 254 5.16 0.74 -22.44
N HIS A 255 4.44 -0.33 -22.72
CA HIS A 255 3.24 -0.74 -21.98
C HIS A 255 3.66 -1.17 -20.57
N ALA A 256 3.86 -0.19 -19.67
CA ALA A 256 4.07 -0.50 -18.26
C ALA A 256 2.84 -1.24 -17.74
N LEU A 257 3.04 -2.45 -17.23
CA LEU A 257 1.96 -3.25 -16.65
C LEU A 257 1.31 -2.47 -15.50
N ILE A 258 -0.02 -2.39 -15.49
CA ILE A 258 -0.80 -1.74 -14.42
C ILE A 258 -0.57 -2.45 -13.08
N PHE A 259 -0.34 -3.77 -13.13
CA PHE A 259 -0.04 -4.63 -11.99
C PHE A 259 1.31 -5.34 -12.20
N PRO A 260 1.99 -5.78 -11.12
CA PRO A 260 3.20 -6.58 -11.24
C PRO A 260 2.98 -7.79 -12.15
N GLN A 261 4.01 -8.17 -12.91
CA GLN A 261 3.94 -9.33 -13.81
C GLN A 261 3.73 -10.64 -13.06
N GLY A 262 4.22 -10.74 -11.82
CA GLY A 262 4.12 -11.93 -11.00
C GLY A 262 5.15 -13.00 -11.34
N GLU A 263 4.89 -14.22 -10.87
CA GLU A 263 5.79 -15.35 -11.05
C GLU A 263 5.55 -16.06 -12.37
N LYS A 264 6.64 -16.55 -12.97
CA LYS A 264 6.55 -17.34 -14.21
C LYS A 264 5.85 -18.67 -13.95
N ILE A 265 4.84 -18.97 -14.75
CA ILE A 265 4.12 -20.24 -14.68
C ILE A 265 5.00 -21.34 -15.30
N THR A 266 5.28 -22.38 -14.53
CA THR A 266 6.17 -23.48 -14.93
C THR A 266 5.46 -24.83 -15.10
N ASN A 267 4.15 -24.88 -14.80
CA ASN A 267 3.37 -26.12 -14.94
C ASN A 267 2.94 -26.38 -16.38
N SER A 268 2.48 -27.59 -16.66
CA SER A 268 2.10 -28.07 -18.00
C SER A 268 0.74 -27.57 -18.51
N ASN A 269 0.04 -26.73 -17.74
CA ASN A 269 -1.29 -26.22 -18.09
C ASN A 269 -1.24 -25.02 -19.05
N PHE A 270 -0.04 -24.57 -19.40
CA PHE A 270 0.19 -23.47 -20.33
C PHE A 270 1.16 -23.88 -21.43
N THR A 271 0.95 -23.33 -22.61
CA THR A 271 1.89 -23.38 -23.73
C THR A 271 2.53 -22.02 -23.88
N GLY A 272 3.87 -21.94 -24.07
CA GLY A 272 4.60 -20.69 -24.15
C GLY A 272 4.90 -20.09 -22.78
N ASN A 273 5.32 -18.82 -22.74
CA ASN A 273 5.66 -18.13 -21.52
C ASN A 273 4.46 -17.34 -20.98
N ALA A 274 4.10 -17.60 -19.74
CA ALA A 274 3.07 -16.85 -19.03
C ALA A 274 3.48 -16.59 -17.58
N TRP A 275 2.94 -15.53 -16.98
CA TRP A 275 3.18 -15.14 -15.58
C TRP A 275 1.83 -14.93 -14.89
N LEU A 276 1.80 -15.21 -13.60
CA LEU A 276 0.63 -15.02 -12.74
C LEU A 276 1.01 -14.23 -11.50
N GLN A 277 0.28 -13.14 -11.26
CA GLN A 277 0.26 -12.43 -9.98
C GLN A 277 -1.10 -12.62 -9.32
N LEU A 278 -1.16 -13.38 -8.23
CA LEU A 278 -2.37 -13.46 -7.42
C LEU A 278 -2.50 -12.16 -6.60
N MET A 279 -3.64 -11.49 -6.74
CA MET A 279 -3.95 -10.23 -6.07
C MET A 279 -4.95 -10.42 -4.93
N VAL A 280 -5.90 -11.35 -5.07
CA VAL A 280 -6.88 -11.72 -4.05
C VAL A 280 -6.93 -13.24 -3.98
N LEU A 281 -6.71 -13.78 -2.80
CA LEU A 281 -6.92 -15.19 -2.51
C LEU A 281 -8.34 -15.41 -1.94
N PRO A 282 -9.03 -16.47 -2.35
CA PRO A 282 -10.34 -16.77 -1.80
C PRO A 282 -10.21 -17.27 -0.35
N ASP A 283 -11.20 -16.93 0.46
CA ASP A 283 -11.37 -17.43 1.83
C ASP A 283 -12.80 -17.93 2.08
N SER A 284 -13.13 -18.23 3.32
CA SER A 284 -14.44 -18.75 3.70
C SER A 284 -15.60 -17.75 3.53
N LEU A 285 -15.32 -16.45 3.50
CA LEU A 285 -16.31 -15.38 3.35
C LEU A 285 -16.32 -14.80 1.94
N ASN A 286 -15.14 -14.72 1.32
CA ASN A 286 -14.97 -14.24 -0.05
C ASN A 286 -14.40 -15.37 -0.93
N THR A 287 -15.26 -16.01 -1.68
CA THR A 287 -14.89 -17.11 -2.59
C THR A 287 -14.33 -16.63 -3.93
N THR A 288 -14.01 -15.36 -4.08
CA THR A 288 -13.51 -14.77 -5.30
C THR A 288 -11.97 -14.74 -5.31
N GLN A 289 -11.37 -15.39 -6.29
CA GLN A 289 -9.94 -15.28 -6.59
C GLN A 289 -9.74 -14.23 -7.69
N VAL A 290 -8.77 -13.33 -7.51
CA VAL A 290 -8.38 -12.36 -8.54
C VAL A 290 -6.89 -12.48 -8.81
N GLY A 291 -6.52 -12.57 -10.09
CA GLY A 291 -5.12 -12.61 -10.50
C GLY A 291 -4.91 -11.91 -11.84
N THR A 292 -3.74 -11.32 -12.03
CA THR A 292 -3.30 -10.83 -13.34
C THR A 292 -2.50 -11.92 -14.03
N VAL A 293 -2.84 -12.20 -15.28
CA VAL A 293 -2.09 -13.15 -16.13
C VAL A 293 -1.53 -12.41 -17.32
N THR A 294 -0.22 -12.53 -17.50
CA THR A 294 0.51 -12.00 -18.67
C THR A 294 0.93 -13.16 -19.56
N PHE A 295 0.59 -13.10 -20.82
CA PHE A 295 0.99 -14.06 -21.85
C PHE A 295 1.91 -13.37 -22.86
N GLU A 296 3.06 -13.99 -23.17
CA GLU A 296 3.87 -13.59 -24.34
C GLU A 296 3.19 -14.01 -25.64
N PRO A 297 3.59 -13.44 -26.79
CA PRO A 297 3.06 -13.84 -28.08
C PRO A 297 3.06 -15.35 -28.28
N GLY A 298 1.92 -15.91 -28.68
CA GLY A 298 1.72 -17.35 -28.86
C GLY A 298 1.43 -18.15 -27.59
N ALA A 299 1.62 -17.58 -26.40
CA ALA A 299 1.33 -18.27 -25.14
C ALA A 299 -0.17 -18.39 -24.88
N ARG A 300 -0.60 -19.53 -24.34
CA ARG A 300 -2.01 -19.83 -24.11
C ARG A 300 -2.21 -20.86 -22.99
N THR A 301 -3.41 -20.88 -22.41
CA THR A 301 -3.84 -21.96 -21.50
C THR A 301 -4.13 -23.25 -22.26
N ASN A 302 -4.13 -24.37 -21.57
CA ASN A 302 -4.85 -25.55 -22.01
C ASN A 302 -6.37 -25.31 -21.97
N TRP A 303 -7.15 -26.19 -22.57
CA TRP A 303 -8.59 -26.27 -22.32
C TRP A 303 -8.81 -26.44 -20.81
N HIS A 304 -9.76 -25.69 -20.26
CA HIS A 304 -10.11 -25.75 -18.84
C HIS A 304 -11.52 -25.20 -18.61
N LEU A 305 -12.05 -25.47 -17.45
CA LEU A 305 -13.32 -24.91 -17.01
C LEU A 305 -13.26 -24.47 -15.54
N HIS A 306 -14.12 -23.56 -15.18
CA HIS A 306 -14.33 -23.10 -13.81
C HIS A 306 -15.72 -23.47 -13.34
N PRO A 307 -15.88 -24.31 -12.26
CA PRO A 307 -17.20 -24.69 -11.77
C PRO A 307 -18.09 -23.52 -11.33
N GLY A 308 -17.48 -22.43 -10.83
CA GLY A 308 -18.18 -21.20 -10.45
C GLY A 308 -18.21 -20.10 -11.52
N GLY A 309 -17.58 -20.32 -12.68
CA GLY A 309 -17.40 -19.32 -13.73
C GLY A 309 -16.20 -18.41 -13.50
N GLN A 310 -15.85 -17.67 -14.55
CA GLN A 310 -14.73 -16.71 -14.54
C GLN A 310 -15.10 -15.48 -15.38
N ILE A 311 -14.54 -14.32 -15.02
CA ILE A 311 -14.59 -13.10 -15.82
C ILE A 311 -13.15 -12.71 -16.16
N LEU A 312 -12.89 -12.40 -17.44
CA LEU A 312 -11.62 -11.87 -17.90
C LEU A 312 -11.79 -10.42 -18.31
N LEU A 313 -10.98 -9.53 -17.73
CA LEU A 313 -10.86 -8.13 -18.12
C LEU A 313 -9.56 -7.97 -18.91
N ILE A 314 -9.63 -7.64 -20.17
CA ILE A 314 -8.44 -7.49 -21.01
C ILE A 314 -7.90 -6.07 -20.82
N ILE A 315 -6.75 -5.98 -20.15
CA ILE A 315 -6.18 -4.68 -19.74
C ILE A 315 -5.05 -4.20 -20.67
N ASP A 316 -4.45 -5.11 -21.46
CA ASP A 316 -3.45 -4.74 -22.48
C ASP A 316 -3.29 -5.84 -23.55
N GLY A 317 -2.89 -5.44 -24.75
CA GLY A 317 -2.56 -6.31 -25.87
C GLY A 317 -3.76 -6.94 -26.58
N THR A 318 -3.44 -7.96 -27.38
CA THR A 318 -4.39 -8.70 -28.25
C THR A 318 -4.24 -10.20 -28.05
N GLY A 319 -5.34 -10.92 -27.98
CA GLY A 319 -5.32 -12.36 -27.79
C GLY A 319 -6.53 -13.06 -28.36
N TYR A 320 -6.70 -14.31 -27.95
CA TYR A 320 -7.78 -15.17 -28.36
C TYR A 320 -8.52 -15.75 -27.16
N TYR A 321 -9.82 -15.97 -27.35
CA TYR A 321 -10.70 -16.72 -26.46
C TYR A 321 -11.56 -17.68 -27.27
N GLN A 322 -11.76 -18.88 -26.78
CA GLN A 322 -12.63 -19.86 -27.43
C GLN A 322 -13.32 -20.74 -26.39
N GLU A 323 -14.62 -20.90 -26.53
CA GLU A 323 -15.41 -21.93 -25.85
C GLU A 323 -15.46 -23.19 -26.71
N LYS A 324 -15.50 -24.36 -26.09
CA LYS A 324 -15.53 -25.64 -26.79
C LYS A 324 -16.81 -25.75 -27.62
N GLY A 325 -16.65 -26.03 -28.91
CA GLY A 325 -17.78 -26.10 -29.86
C GLY A 325 -18.10 -24.77 -30.57
N TYR A 326 -17.44 -23.67 -30.22
CA TYR A 326 -17.61 -22.36 -30.85
C TYR A 326 -16.35 -21.92 -31.58
N SER A 327 -16.50 -20.95 -32.48
CA SER A 327 -15.38 -20.34 -33.19
C SER A 327 -14.51 -19.51 -32.25
N LYS A 328 -13.20 -19.53 -32.46
CA LYS A 328 -12.23 -18.68 -31.80
C LYS A 328 -12.55 -17.21 -32.12
N ARG A 329 -12.52 -16.35 -31.12
CA ARG A 329 -12.68 -14.91 -31.27
C ARG A 329 -11.44 -14.15 -30.82
N ILE A 330 -11.17 -13.01 -31.48
CA ILE A 330 -10.14 -12.07 -31.07
C ILE A 330 -10.65 -11.29 -29.86
N ILE A 331 -9.79 -11.13 -28.87
CA ILE A 331 -10.01 -10.29 -27.69
C ILE A 331 -8.89 -9.25 -27.62
N LYS A 332 -9.23 -8.03 -27.18
CA LYS A 332 -8.30 -6.90 -27.15
C LYS A 332 -8.55 -6.01 -25.93
N LYS A 333 -7.61 -5.14 -25.65
CA LYS A 333 -7.70 -4.17 -24.55
C LYS A 333 -9.08 -3.49 -24.49
N GLY A 334 -9.71 -3.55 -23.32
CA GLY A 334 -11.05 -3.02 -23.04
C GLY A 334 -12.16 -4.07 -23.10
N ASP A 335 -11.90 -5.26 -23.65
CA ASP A 335 -12.90 -6.33 -23.70
C ASP A 335 -13.13 -6.96 -22.33
N VAL A 336 -14.38 -7.36 -22.10
CA VAL A 336 -14.82 -8.14 -20.94
C VAL A 336 -15.38 -9.46 -21.40
N ILE A 337 -14.84 -10.57 -20.92
CA ILE A 337 -15.25 -11.91 -21.29
C ILE A 337 -15.90 -12.58 -20.09
N ASN A 338 -17.13 -12.98 -20.23
CA ASN A 338 -17.79 -13.86 -19.28
C ASN A 338 -17.56 -15.31 -19.71
N CYS A 339 -16.79 -16.06 -18.92
CA CYS A 339 -16.59 -17.52 -19.10
C CYS A 339 -17.64 -18.22 -18.24
N PRO A 340 -18.68 -18.83 -18.84
CA PRO A 340 -19.76 -19.43 -18.07
C PRO A 340 -19.29 -20.59 -17.19
N ALA A 341 -20.01 -20.84 -16.11
CA ALA A 341 -19.72 -21.97 -15.22
C ALA A 341 -19.79 -23.30 -15.95
N ASN A 342 -18.81 -24.16 -15.72
CA ASN A 342 -18.68 -25.50 -16.32
C ASN A 342 -18.56 -25.55 -17.85
N VAL A 343 -18.30 -24.41 -18.51
CA VAL A 343 -18.05 -24.38 -19.96
C VAL A 343 -16.55 -24.47 -20.23
N PRO A 344 -16.06 -25.53 -20.92
CA PRO A 344 -14.66 -25.62 -21.30
C PRO A 344 -14.29 -24.51 -22.28
N HIS A 345 -13.18 -23.83 -21.97
CA HIS A 345 -12.66 -22.74 -22.79
C HIS A 345 -11.11 -22.68 -22.68
N TRP A 346 -10.52 -21.91 -23.57
CA TRP A 346 -9.11 -21.51 -23.47
C TRP A 346 -8.97 -20.05 -23.87
N HIS A 347 -7.90 -19.43 -23.41
CA HIS A 347 -7.51 -18.08 -23.78
C HIS A 347 -5.99 -17.91 -23.76
N GLY A 348 -5.49 -16.88 -24.42
CA GLY A 348 -4.07 -16.57 -24.49
C GLY A 348 -3.77 -15.44 -25.46
N ALA A 349 -2.50 -15.10 -25.56
CA ALA A 349 -1.98 -14.07 -26.45
C ALA A 349 -2.21 -14.43 -27.93
N SER A 350 -2.28 -13.41 -28.79
CA SER A 350 -2.20 -13.61 -30.24
C SER A 350 -0.79 -14.05 -30.63
N LYS A 351 -0.64 -14.39 -31.92
CA LYS A 351 0.65 -14.82 -32.45
C LYS A 351 1.70 -13.72 -32.40
N ASP A 352 1.29 -12.47 -32.57
CA ASP A 352 2.16 -11.35 -32.81
C ASP A 352 2.18 -10.31 -31.66
N ASP A 353 1.25 -10.44 -30.68
CA ASP A 353 1.11 -9.49 -29.60
C ASP A 353 0.93 -10.20 -28.25
N LYS A 354 1.42 -9.60 -27.18
CA LYS A 354 1.18 -10.06 -25.81
C LYS A 354 -0.28 -9.89 -25.41
N LEU A 355 -0.70 -10.56 -24.36
CA LEU A 355 -1.99 -10.35 -23.73
C LEU A 355 -1.82 -10.19 -22.23
N VAL A 356 -2.42 -9.16 -21.64
CA VAL A 356 -2.50 -8.99 -20.20
C VAL A 356 -3.97 -8.91 -19.79
N GLN A 357 -4.36 -9.77 -18.88
CA GLN A 357 -5.74 -9.85 -18.41
C GLN A 357 -5.81 -9.95 -16.88
N ILE A 358 -6.92 -9.45 -16.31
CA ILE A 358 -7.32 -9.77 -14.94
C ILE A 358 -8.32 -10.92 -15.02
N ALA A 359 -8.02 -12.02 -14.33
CA ALA A 359 -8.91 -13.16 -14.18
C ALA A 359 -9.61 -13.09 -12.81
N ILE A 360 -10.93 -12.98 -12.82
CA ILE A 360 -11.78 -12.96 -11.63
C ILE A 360 -12.53 -14.29 -11.61
N THR A 361 -12.17 -15.19 -10.69
CA THR A 361 -12.67 -16.56 -10.65
C THR A 361 -13.51 -16.79 -9.40
N ASN A 362 -14.74 -17.26 -9.57
CA ASN A 362 -15.55 -17.72 -8.45
C ASN A 362 -15.18 -19.17 -8.08
N THR A 363 -14.61 -19.34 -6.91
CA THR A 363 -14.16 -20.66 -6.41
C THR A 363 -15.16 -21.36 -5.50
N SER A 364 -16.36 -20.78 -5.28
CA SER A 364 -17.38 -21.35 -4.37
C SER A 364 -17.83 -22.76 -4.74
N LYS A 365 -17.72 -23.13 -6.01
CA LYS A 365 -18.12 -24.47 -6.54
C LYS A 365 -16.94 -25.36 -6.86
N GLY A 366 -15.72 -24.97 -6.49
CA GLY A 366 -14.51 -25.76 -6.72
C GLY A 366 -13.44 -25.02 -7.50
N SER A 367 -12.28 -25.62 -7.57
CA SER A 367 -11.11 -25.13 -8.30
C SER A 367 -11.24 -25.34 -9.81
N VAL A 368 -10.35 -24.68 -10.58
CA VAL A 368 -10.22 -24.90 -12.02
C VAL A 368 -9.99 -26.37 -12.36
N VAL A 369 -10.70 -26.86 -13.38
CA VAL A 369 -10.53 -28.23 -13.91
C VAL A 369 -9.81 -28.11 -15.25
N TRP A 370 -8.53 -28.54 -15.25
CA TRP A 370 -7.70 -28.55 -16.44
C TRP A 370 -8.00 -29.74 -17.32
N GLN A 371 -7.96 -29.53 -18.63
CA GLN A 371 -8.22 -30.55 -19.67
C GLN A 371 -7.03 -30.63 -20.65
N GLU A 372 -7.31 -31.11 -21.88
CA GLU A 372 -6.31 -31.31 -22.89
C GLU A 372 -5.63 -30.03 -23.38
N LYS A 373 -4.44 -30.17 -23.92
CA LYS A 373 -3.67 -29.08 -24.50
C LYS A 373 -4.36 -28.53 -25.76
N VAL A 374 -4.37 -27.23 -25.93
CA VAL A 374 -4.76 -26.59 -27.21
C VAL A 374 -3.66 -26.81 -28.22
N MET A 375 -3.96 -27.58 -29.27
CA MET A 375 -3.00 -27.92 -30.29
C MET A 375 -2.69 -26.76 -31.22
N ASP A 376 -1.49 -26.74 -31.83
CA ASP A 376 -1.10 -25.61 -32.69
C ASP A 376 -2.04 -25.42 -33.90
N HIS A 377 -2.62 -26.50 -34.43
CA HIS A 377 -3.60 -26.38 -35.50
C HIS A 377 -4.93 -25.76 -35.04
N GLU A 378 -5.34 -25.97 -33.78
CA GLU A 378 -6.53 -25.29 -33.19
C GLU A 378 -6.22 -23.82 -32.92
N TYR A 379 -5.05 -23.54 -32.37
CA TYR A 379 -4.61 -22.17 -32.09
C TYR A 379 -4.43 -21.33 -33.37
N ASN A 380 -3.94 -21.92 -34.48
CA ASN A 380 -3.70 -21.21 -35.74
C ASN A 380 -4.93 -21.12 -36.66
N ARG A 381 -5.96 -21.92 -36.40
CA ARG A 381 -7.21 -21.92 -37.18
C ARG A 381 -8.09 -20.72 -36.80
#